data_289acc80c19c9bb3e5106c7324137cda
#
_entry.id   289acc80c19c9bb3e5106c7324137cda
#
_cell.length_a   1.000
_cell.length_b   1.000
_cell.length_c   1.000
_cell.angle_alpha   90.00
_cell.angle_beta   90.00
_cell.angle_gamma   90.00
#
_symmetry.space_group_name_H-M   'P 1'
#
loop_
_entity.id
_entity.type
_entity.pdbx_description
1 polymer ?
#
loop_
_entity_poly.entity_id
_entity_poly.type
_entity_poly.pdbx_seq_one_letter_code
_entity_poly.pdbx_strand_id
1 'polypeptide(L)'
;WQLDRAEQKRERYENFLARHQSSELRLEDSVPQVDLKWRKAVLRGSYEEINLLLDNRVYMKQSGYEVLTPFKLNDGNAVLVNRGWVSNRGSRDVVPSISVAPQILEIKGYFRPPPVVGMRFFGHEKAELTEKLGDGIIRIQKIDPSTLGYGSNGESLLKEVLYLEGSQVGA
;
A
#
# COMPACT_ATOMS: atom_id res chain seq x y z
N TRP A 1 -25.27 24.20 -1.35
CA TRP A 1 -24.68 23.02 -0.67
C TRP A 1 -24.51 21.81 -1.58
N GLN A 2 -25.49 21.44 -2.40
CA GLN A 2 -25.36 20.36 -3.40
C GLN A 2 -24.50 20.78 -4.60
N LEU A 3 -24.59 22.03 -5.02
CA LEU A 3 -23.72 22.61 -6.05
C LEU A 3 -22.25 22.59 -5.62
N ASP A 4 -21.97 22.93 -4.37
CA ASP A 4 -20.63 22.91 -3.77
C ASP A 4 -20.01 21.50 -3.78
N ARG A 5 -20.81 20.49 -3.46
CA ARG A 5 -20.35 19.09 -3.51
C ARG A 5 -20.09 18.60 -4.93
N ALA A 6 -20.92 18.99 -5.89
CA ALA A 6 -20.73 18.63 -7.29
C ALA A 6 -19.46 19.29 -7.86
N GLU A 7 -19.21 20.54 -7.50
CA GLU A 7 -18.04 21.29 -7.93
C GLU A 7 -16.75 20.73 -7.32
N GLN A 8 -16.74 20.44 -6.02
CA GLN A 8 -15.63 19.75 -5.35
C GLN A 8 -15.33 18.37 -5.95
N LYS A 9 -16.36 17.61 -6.33
CA LYS A 9 -16.20 16.31 -6.95
C LYS A 9 -15.60 16.43 -8.35
N ARG A 10 -16.03 17.42 -9.12
CA ARG A 10 -15.49 17.72 -10.45
C ARG A 10 -14.04 18.15 -10.38
N GLU A 11 -13.71 19.06 -9.49
CA GLU A 11 -12.35 19.53 -9.27
C GLU A 11 -11.40 18.39 -8.86
N ARG A 12 -11.84 17.52 -7.96
CA ARG A 12 -11.07 16.32 -7.59
C ARG A 12 -10.82 15.39 -8.77
N TYR A 13 -11.83 15.22 -9.62
CA TYR A 13 -11.72 14.36 -10.81
C TYR A 13 -10.80 14.97 -11.87
N GLU A 14 -10.89 16.27 -12.12
CA GLU A 14 -10.00 16.99 -13.02
C GLU A 14 -8.54 16.94 -12.55
N ASN A 15 -8.30 17.15 -11.25
CA ASN A 15 -6.99 16.99 -10.62
C ASN A 15 -6.46 15.56 -10.74
N PHE A 16 -7.31 14.57 -10.55
CA PHE A 16 -6.96 13.17 -10.75
C PHE A 16 -6.52 12.90 -12.19
N LEU A 17 -7.31 13.33 -13.17
CA LEU A 17 -6.99 13.14 -14.59
C LEU A 17 -5.68 13.84 -14.99
N ALA A 18 -5.49 15.08 -14.58
CA ALA A 18 -4.27 15.83 -14.87
C ALA A 18 -3.02 15.14 -14.30
N ARG A 19 -3.09 14.62 -13.08
CA ARG A 19 -1.99 13.91 -12.44
C ARG A 19 -1.75 12.54 -13.06
N HIS A 20 -2.80 11.83 -13.41
CA HIS A 20 -2.71 10.51 -14.04
C HIS A 20 -2.12 10.59 -15.46
N GLN A 21 -2.35 11.70 -16.15
CA GLN A 21 -1.81 11.97 -17.50
C GLN A 21 -0.42 12.63 -17.46
N SER A 22 0.05 13.06 -16.30
CA SER A 22 1.39 13.66 -16.19
C SER A 22 2.49 12.62 -16.42
N SER A 23 3.71 13.09 -16.72
CA SER A 23 4.86 12.24 -16.96
C SER A 23 5.11 11.27 -15.81
N GLU A 24 5.52 10.05 -16.15
CA GLU A 24 5.88 9.00 -15.19
C GLU A 24 7.08 9.43 -14.34
N LEU A 25 6.97 9.23 -13.04
CA LEU A 25 8.06 9.49 -12.10
C LEU A 25 8.98 8.27 -12.02
N ARG A 26 10.26 8.49 -11.90
CA ARG A 26 11.24 7.43 -11.63
C ARG A 26 11.83 7.63 -10.23
N LEU A 27 11.68 6.62 -9.37
CA LEU A 27 12.22 6.60 -8.01
C LEU A 27 13.23 5.46 -7.91
N GLU A 28 14.49 5.80 -7.83
CA GLU A 28 15.60 4.85 -7.68
C GLU A 28 16.52 5.26 -6.52
N ASP A 29 17.10 6.43 -6.62
CA ASP A 29 18.10 6.93 -5.68
C ASP A 29 17.56 8.03 -4.75
N SER A 30 16.40 8.59 -5.06
CA SER A 30 15.78 9.62 -4.23
C SER A 30 14.28 9.73 -4.49
N VAL A 31 13.57 10.22 -3.50
CA VAL A 31 12.16 10.56 -3.60
C VAL A 31 12.04 12.03 -4.00
N PRO A 32 11.40 12.35 -5.13
CA PRO A 32 11.25 13.74 -5.54
C PRO A 32 10.33 14.51 -4.58
N GLN A 33 10.63 15.79 -4.39
CA GLN A 33 9.85 16.72 -3.57
C GLN A 33 8.60 17.21 -4.32
N VAL A 34 7.72 16.27 -4.68
CA VAL A 34 6.46 16.54 -5.39
C VAL A 34 5.32 15.78 -4.73
N ASP A 35 4.09 16.21 -4.96
CA ASP A 35 2.93 15.46 -4.52
C ASP A 35 2.79 14.18 -5.37
N LEU A 36 2.95 13.05 -4.72
CA LEU A 36 2.94 11.72 -5.37
C LEU A 36 1.54 11.19 -5.68
N LYS A 37 0.50 11.71 -5.02
CA LYS A 37 -0.86 11.19 -5.17
C LYS A 37 -1.29 11.15 -6.63
N TRP A 38 -1.78 10.01 -7.04
CA TRP A 38 -2.31 9.74 -8.39
C TRP A 38 -1.26 9.81 -9.51
N ARG A 39 0.02 9.88 -9.17
CA ARG A 39 1.11 9.88 -10.15
C ARG A 39 1.49 8.46 -10.52
N LYS A 40 1.70 8.25 -11.81
CA LYS A 40 2.38 7.04 -12.31
C LYS A 40 3.85 7.09 -11.92
N ALA A 41 4.39 5.94 -11.54
CA ALA A 41 5.78 5.84 -11.14
C ALA A 41 6.39 4.49 -11.52
N VAL A 42 7.69 4.55 -11.78
CA VAL A 42 8.59 3.39 -11.87
C VAL A 42 9.52 3.45 -10.68
N LEU A 43 9.57 2.37 -9.91
CA LEU A 43 10.45 2.22 -8.77
C LEU A 43 11.49 1.16 -9.08
N ARG A 44 12.75 1.41 -8.69
CA ARG A 44 13.80 0.42 -8.72
C ARG A 44 14.34 0.17 -7.31
N GLY A 45 14.36 -1.08 -6.92
CA GLY A 45 14.76 -1.49 -5.58
C GLY A 45 14.46 -2.95 -5.34
N SER A 46 14.16 -3.30 -4.09
CA SER A 46 13.84 -4.68 -3.73
C SER A 46 12.71 -4.74 -2.70
N TYR A 47 11.91 -5.79 -2.77
CA TYR A 47 10.95 -6.08 -1.71
C TYR A 47 11.66 -6.51 -0.44
N GLU A 48 11.12 -6.08 0.70
CA GLU A 48 11.51 -6.64 1.99
C GLU A 48 10.75 -7.95 2.25
N GLU A 49 11.29 -8.79 3.13
CA GLU A 49 10.72 -10.09 3.49
C GLU A 49 9.52 -9.98 4.45
N ILE A 50 8.98 -8.79 4.62
CA ILE A 50 7.82 -8.52 5.47
C ILE A 50 6.61 -8.26 4.57
N ASN A 51 5.54 -9.00 4.81
CA ASN A 51 4.27 -8.85 4.10
C ASN A 51 3.17 -8.47 5.08
N LEU A 52 2.48 -7.38 4.81
CA LEU A 52 1.34 -6.93 5.58
C LEU A 52 0.05 -7.39 4.92
N LEU A 53 -0.76 -8.09 5.66
CA LEU A 53 -2.12 -8.45 5.26
C LEU A 53 -3.08 -7.43 5.86
N LEU A 54 -3.51 -6.47 5.06
CA LEU A 54 -4.52 -5.50 5.48
C LEU A 54 -5.89 -6.17 5.49
N ASP A 55 -6.44 -6.32 6.69
CA ASP A 55 -7.67 -7.07 6.97
C ASP A 55 -8.93 -6.29 6.57
N ASN A 56 -10.06 -7.00 6.62
CA ASN A 56 -11.39 -6.47 6.32
C ASN A 56 -11.54 -5.91 4.90
N ARG A 57 -10.91 -6.56 3.92
CA ARG A 57 -11.06 -6.24 2.50
C ARG A 57 -11.99 -7.23 1.82
N VAL A 58 -13.06 -6.72 1.24
CA VAL A 58 -14.04 -7.52 0.52
C VAL A 58 -13.88 -7.26 -0.98
N TYR A 59 -13.68 -8.32 -1.74
CA TYR A 59 -13.65 -8.29 -3.19
C TYR A 59 -14.58 -9.40 -3.74
N MET A 60 -15.43 -9.04 -4.70
CA MET A 60 -16.43 -9.95 -5.29
C MET A 60 -17.23 -10.74 -4.24
N LYS A 61 -17.68 -10.06 -3.17
CA LYS A 61 -18.43 -10.62 -2.03
C LYS A 61 -17.65 -11.65 -1.19
N GLN A 62 -16.35 -11.76 -1.36
CA GLN A 62 -15.48 -12.60 -0.55
C GLN A 62 -14.61 -11.76 0.38
N SER A 63 -14.44 -12.23 1.60
CA SER A 63 -13.51 -11.63 2.55
C SER A 63 -12.07 -12.01 2.23
N GLY A 64 -11.16 -11.09 2.46
CA GLY A 64 -9.74 -11.32 2.21
C GLY A 64 -8.87 -10.18 2.70
N TYR A 65 -7.69 -10.12 2.16
CA TYR A 65 -6.65 -9.17 2.53
C TYR A 65 -6.12 -8.43 1.30
N GLU A 66 -5.78 -7.17 1.45
CA GLU A 66 -4.83 -6.52 0.55
C GLU A 66 -3.42 -6.83 1.03
N VAL A 67 -2.56 -7.27 0.12
CA VAL A 67 -1.17 -7.60 0.40
C VAL A 67 -0.31 -6.36 0.18
N LEU A 68 0.25 -5.84 1.26
CA LEU A 68 1.14 -4.69 1.23
C LEU A 68 2.56 -5.15 1.60
N THR A 69 3.53 -4.90 0.73
CA THR A 69 4.93 -5.27 0.96
C THR A 69 5.80 -4.03 0.84
N PRO A 70 6.67 -3.74 1.82
CA PRO A 70 7.62 -2.66 1.69
C PRO A 70 8.61 -2.93 0.54
N PHE A 71 8.82 -1.90 -0.26
CA PHE A 71 9.78 -1.90 -1.36
C PHE A 71 10.85 -0.87 -1.06
N LYS A 72 12.07 -1.33 -0.83
CA LYS A 72 13.19 -0.50 -0.42
C LYS A 72 13.90 0.06 -1.65
N LEU A 73 14.08 1.39 -1.67
CA LEU A 73 14.83 2.13 -2.66
C LEU A 73 16.33 2.18 -2.27
N ASN A 74 17.18 2.59 -3.20
CA ASN A 74 18.63 2.66 -2.96
C ASN A 74 19.02 3.68 -1.86
N ASP A 75 18.24 4.72 -1.65
CA ASP A 75 18.47 5.73 -0.61
C ASP A 75 18.07 5.27 0.81
N GLY A 76 17.54 4.05 0.95
CA GLY A 76 17.07 3.49 2.21
C GLY A 76 15.61 3.81 2.53
N ASN A 77 14.97 4.73 1.80
CA ASN A 77 13.53 4.97 1.93
C ASN A 77 12.74 3.79 1.37
N ALA A 78 11.53 3.61 1.87
CA ALA A 78 10.66 2.55 1.41
C ALA A 78 9.29 3.06 0.97
N VAL A 79 8.69 2.32 0.07
CA VAL A 79 7.32 2.52 -0.43
C VAL A 79 6.53 1.26 -0.12
N LEU A 80 5.36 1.40 0.48
CA LEU A 80 4.43 0.28 0.55
C LEU A 80 3.85 0.02 -0.83
N VAL A 81 3.96 -1.21 -1.28
CA VAL A 81 3.43 -1.66 -2.57
C VAL A 81 2.22 -2.54 -2.33
N ASN A 82 1.08 -2.15 -2.86
CA ASN A 82 -0.11 -2.99 -2.89
C ASN A 82 0.03 -3.99 -4.04
N ARG A 83 0.24 -5.25 -3.68
CA ARG A 83 0.45 -6.37 -4.61
C ARG A 83 -0.87 -7.03 -5.03
N GLY A 84 -1.98 -6.52 -4.55
CA GLY A 84 -3.30 -7.04 -4.88
C GLY A 84 -4.03 -7.65 -3.68
N TRP A 85 -5.15 -8.26 -3.97
CA TRP A 85 -6.04 -8.88 -3.00
C TRP A 85 -5.91 -10.40 -3.03
N VAL A 86 -5.97 -11.01 -1.84
CA VAL A 86 -6.00 -12.46 -1.67
C VAL A 86 -7.16 -12.85 -0.78
N SER A 87 -7.84 -13.96 -1.12
CA SER A 87 -8.92 -14.50 -0.29
C SER A 87 -8.37 -15.09 1.00
N ASN A 88 -9.10 -14.91 2.10
CA ASN A 88 -8.85 -15.65 3.35
C ASN A 88 -9.41 -17.08 3.31
N ARG A 89 -9.95 -17.53 2.17
CA ARG A 89 -10.56 -18.84 1.97
C ARG A 89 -11.66 -19.19 3.01
N GLY A 90 -12.35 -18.16 3.50
CA GLY A 90 -13.41 -18.30 4.51
C GLY A 90 -12.89 -18.56 5.95
N SER A 91 -11.60 -18.56 6.18
CA SER A 91 -10.98 -18.69 7.50
C SER A 91 -9.84 -17.70 7.70
N ARG A 92 -9.83 -17.06 8.87
CA ARG A 92 -8.73 -16.18 9.28
C ARG A 92 -7.46 -16.93 9.71
N ASP A 93 -7.57 -18.25 9.93
CA ASP A 93 -6.46 -19.09 10.36
C ASP A 93 -5.59 -19.56 9.19
N VAL A 94 -6.08 -19.39 7.96
CA VAL A 94 -5.32 -19.74 6.76
C VAL A 94 -4.42 -18.57 6.36
N VAL A 95 -3.11 -18.80 6.40
CA VAL A 95 -2.10 -17.82 5.97
C VAL A 95 -1.87 -17.99 4.47
N PRO A 96 -2.10 -16.94 3.65
CA PRO A 96 -1.82 -17.00 2.22
C PRO A 96 -0.32 -17.17 1.93
N SER A 97 0.03 -17.90 0.86
CA SER A 97 1.39 -17.96 0.36
C SER A 97 1.67 -16.73 -0.51
N ILE A 98 2.43 -15.79 0.01
CA ILE A 98 2.66 -14.47 -0.59
C ILE A 98 4.13 -14.04 -0.58
N SER A 99 5.05 -14.98 -0.34
CA SER A 99 6.48 -14.67 -0.28
C SER A 99 7.01 -14.08 -1.59
N VAL A 100 7.97 -13.19 -1.49
CA VAL A 100 8.69 -12.58 -2.62
C VAL A 100 10.17 -12.81 -2.40
N ALA A 101 10.88 -13.17 -3.46
CA ALA A 101 12.33 -13.28 -3.40
C ALA A 101 12.95 -11.87 -3.29
N PRO A 102 13.95 -11.68 -2.40
CA PRO A 102 14.66 -10.42 -2.30
C PRO A 102 15.64 -10.28 -3.50
N GLN A 103 15.19 -9.61 -4.53
CA GLN A 103 15.99 -9.31 -5.72
C GLN A 103 15.73 -7.86 -6.16
N ILE A 104 16.70 -7.26 -6.82
CA ILE A 104 16.52 -5.93 -7.41
C ILE A 104 15.57 -6.03 -8.58
N LEU A 105 14.50 -5.27 -8.53
CA LEU A 105 13.43 -5.25 -9.53
C LEU A 105 13.15 -3.80 -9.97
N GLU A 106 12.57 -3.68 -11.15
CA GLU A 106 11.86 -2.49 -11.57
C GLU A 106 10.36 -2.79 -11.56
N ILE A 107 9.59 -2.01 -10.80
CA ILE A 107 8.14 -2.15 -10.71
C ILE A 107 7.45 -0.86 -11.17
N LYS A 108 6.26 -1.01 -11.73
CA LYS A 108 5.44 0.10 -12.22
C LYS A 108 4.09 0.12 -11.56
N GLY A 109 3.60 1.30 -11.31
CA GLY A 109 2.30 1.48 -10.73
C GLY A 109 1.91 2.94 -10.62
N TYR A 110 0.93 3.20 -9.79
CA TYR A 110 0.52 4.56 -9.49
C TYR A 110 0.29 4.72 -8.00
N PHE A 111 0.65 5.89 -7.51
CA PHE A 111 0.48 6.23 -6.11
C PHE A 111 -0.96 6.54 -5.77
N ARG A 112 -1.40 6.03 -4.64
CA ARG A 112 -2.66 6.37 -4.01
C ARG A 112 -2.44 6.83 -2.57
N PRO A 113 -3.38 7.59 -2.01
CA PRO A 113 -3.43 7.78 -0.58
C PRO A 113 -3.47 6.43 0.14
N PRO A 114 -2.96 6.32 1.37
CA PRO A 114 -3.08 5.10 2.15
C PRO A 114 -4.55 4.71 2.30
N PRO A 115 -4.86 3.39 2.28
CA PRO A 115 -6.22 2.92 2.43
C PRO A 115 -6.83 3.41 3.73
N VAL A 116 -8.06 3.92 3.65
CA VAL A 116 -8.82 4.35 4.82
C VAL A 116 -9.27 3.12 5.59
N VAL A 117 -8.93 3.05 6.85
CA VAL A 117 -9.46 2.04 7.77
C VAL A 117 -10.91 2.40 8.06
N GLY A 118 -11.83 1.47 7.80
CA GLY A 118 -13.24 1.67 8.09
C GLY A 118 -13.48 2.07 9.55
N MET A 119 -14.45 2.96 9.79
CA MET A 119 -14.85 3.34 11.14
C MET A 119 -15.23 2.09 11.93
N ARG A 120 -14.58 1.88 13.06
CA ARG A 120 -15.01 0.88 14.04
C ARG A 120 -16.35 1.31 14.61
N PHE A 121 -17.34 0.46 14.51
CA PHE A 121 -18.53 0.57 15.35
C PHE A 121 -18.09 0.37 16.82
N PHE A 122 -18.55 1.27 17.66
CA PHE A 122 -18.30 1.31 19.10
C PHE A 122 -18.46 -0.07 19.75
N GLY A 123 -17.50 -0.48 20.59
CA GLY A 123 -17.75 -1.47 21.63
C GLY A 123 -16.80 -2.67 21.77
N HIS A 124 -15.74 -2.80 20.97
CA HIS A 124 -14.73 -3.82 21.23
C HIS A 124 -13.40 -3.20 21.64
N GLU A 125 -13.03 -3.47 22.90
CA GLU A 125 -11.72 -3.20 23.47
C GLU A 125 -10.60 -3.66 22.52
N LYS A 126 -9.54 -2.86 22.45
CA LYS A 126 -8.21 -3.11 21.88
C LYS A 126 -7.96 -4.54 21.36
N ALA A 127 -8.65 -4.94 20.30
CA ALA A 127 -8.12 -6.02 19.49
C ALA A 127 -6.75 -5.54 18.96
N GLU A 128 -5.74 -6.33 19.12
CA GLU A 128 -4.40 -6.00 18.64
C GLU A 128 -4.52 -5.61 17.16
N LEU A 129 -4.15 -4.38 16.85
CA LEU A 129 -4.23 -3.84 15.49
C LEU A 129 -3.24 -4.55 14.57
N THR A 130 -2.41 -5.40 15.14
CA THR A 130 -1.29 -6.06 14.50
C THR A 130 -1.15 -7.48 15.09
N GLU A 131 -1.12 -8.48 14.24
CA GLU A 131 -0.98 -9.89 14.62
C GLU A 131 0.05 -10.57 13.72
N LYS A 132 1.05 -11.18 14.32
CA LYS A 132 2.03 -12.00 13.58
C LYS A 132 1.42 -13.35 13.25
N LEU A 133 1.36 -13.71 11.98
CA LEU A 133 0.81 -14.98 11.51
C LEU A 133 1.89 -16.01 11.16
N GLY A 134 3.14 -15.58 11.01
CA GLY A 134 4.29 -16.42 10.67
C GLY A 134 5.51 -15.56 10.39
N ASP A 135 6.58 -16.17 9.87
CA ASP A 135 7.79 -15.47 9.53
C ASP A 135 7.54 -14.48 8.40
N GLY A 136 7.72 -13.20 8.69
CA GLY A 136 7.53 -12.11 7.73
C GLY A 136 6.07 -11.86 7.31
N ILE A 137 5.07 -12.44 7.96
CA ILE A 137 3.66 -12.20 7.65
C ILE A 137 2.95 -11.61 8.86
N ILE A 138 2.43 -10.41 8.69
CA ILE A 138 1.76 -9.63 9.73
C ILE A 138 0.38 -9.22 9.26
N ARG A 139 -0.66 -9.63 9.97
CA ARG A 139 -2.02 -9.12 9.75
C ARG A 139 -2.18 -7.78 10.45
N ILE A 140 -2.66 -6.79 9.73
CA ILE A 140 -2.85 -5.43 10.22
C ILE A 140 -4.27 -4.94 9.93
N GLN A 141 -4.75 -4.03 10.76
CA GLN A 141 -6.03 -3.34 10.52
C GLN A 141 -5.82 -1.90 10.06
N LYS A 142 -4.65 -1.34 10.29
CA LYS A 142 -4.22 -0.04 9.79
C LYS A 142 -2.73 -0.04 9.47
N ILE A 143 -2.32 0.84 8.59
CA ILE A 143 -0.90 1.04 8.27
C ILE A 143 -0.29 1.94 9.35
N ASP A 144 0.73 1.44 10.02
CA ASP A 144 1.55 2.18 10.97
C ASP A 144 3.04 1.96 10.64
N PRO A 145 3.76 3.01 10.20
CA PRO A 145 5.17 2.89 9.84
C PRO A 145 6.06 2.35 10.96
N SER A 146 5.73 2.62 12.21
CA SER A 146 6.51 2.15 13.36
C SER A 146 6.48 0.62 13.51
N THR A 147 5.41 -0.03 13.07
CA THR A 147 5.29 -1.50 13.06
C THR A 147 6.34 -2.16 12.16
N LEU A 148 6.85 -1.42 11.17
CA LEU A 148 7.83 -1.86 10.20
C LEU A 148 9.25 -1.41 10.53
N GLY A 149 9.45 -0.72 11.65
CA GLY A 149 10.75 -0.23 12.09
C GLY A 149 11.24 1.04 11.38
N TYR A 150 10.41 1.66 10.56
CA TYR A 150 10.76 2.93 9.91
C TYR A 150 10.64 4.11 10.86
N GLY A 151 11.47 5.12 10.65
CA GLY A 151 11.50 6.35 11.43
C GLY A 151 12.55 6.39 12.54
N SER A 152 13.21 5.25 12.84
CA SER A 152 14.22 5.19 13.91
C SER A 152 15.64 5.53 13.44
N ASN A 153 15.95 5.22 12.17
CA ASN A 153 17.33 5.28 11.62
C ASN A 153 17.48 6.29 10.46
N GLY A 154 16.58 7.26 10.35
CA GLY A 154 16.60 8.22 9.24
C GLY A 154 15.99 7.67 7.94
N GLU A 155 15.71 6.40 7.86
CA GLU A 155 14.92 5.79 6.77
C GLU A 155 13.45 6.09 6.97
N SER A 156 12.75 6.47 5.93
CA SER A 156 11.32 6.79 6.00
C SER A 156 10.49 5.88 5.10
N LEU A 157 9.29 5.57 5.58
CA LEU A 157 8.25 4.96 4.77
C LEU A 157 7.41 6.08 4.16
N LEU A 158 7.26 6.08 2.84
CA LEU A 158 6.43 7.04 2.15
C LEU A 158 4.97 6.91 2.62
N LYS A 159 4.29 8.04 2.67
CA LYS A 159 2.89 8.09 3.10
C LYS A 159 1.95 7.45 2.08
N GLU A 160 2.25 7.65 0.80
CA GLU A 160 1.47 7.09 -0.30
C GLU A 160 1.83 5.63 -0.53
N VAL A 161 0.86 4.87 -1.03
CA VAL A 161 1.00 3.45 -1.39
C VAL A 161 1.03 3.32 -2.90
N LEU A 162 1.98 2.56 -3.43
CA LEU A 162 2.02 2.23 -4.86
C LEU A 162 1.13 1.03 -5.14
N TYR A 163 0.22 1.18 -6.09
CA TYR A 163 -0.62 0.09 -6.61
C TYR A 163 0.00 -0.41 -7.91
N LEU A 164 0.35 -1.68 -7.97
CA LEU A 164 0.97 -2.27 -9.15
C LEU A 164 0.07 -2.20 -10.38
N GLU A 165 0.67 -1.94 -11.52
CA GLU A 165 0.02 -1.95 -12.83
C GLU A 165 0.15 -3.34 -13.46
N GLY A 166 -1.00 -4.01 -13.67
CA GLY A 166 -1.06 -5.32 -14.30
C GLY A 166 -0.39 -6.44 -13.50
N SER A 167 -0.04 -7.54 -14.19
CA SER A 167 0.69 -8.66 -13.61
C SER A 167 2.18 -8.40 -13.70
N GLN A 168 2.81 -8.17 -12.56
CA GLN A 168 4.25 -7.94 -12.46
C GLN A 168 4.87 -8.95 -11.50
N VAL A 169 6.19 -9.07 -11.55
CA VAL A 169 6.95 -9.87 -10.57
C VAL A 169 6.68 -9.29 -9.18
N GLY A 170 6.17 -10.11 -8.30
CA GLY A 170 5.82 -9.71 -6.94
C GLY A 170 4.37 -9.22 -6.75
N ALA A 171 3.52 -9.31 -7.80
CA ALA A 171 2.10 -9.06 -7.68
C ALA A 171 1.34 -10.30 -7.16
#